data_1602318bab9fc723e473f2d02274bea0
#
_entry.id   1602318bab9fc723e473f2d02274bea0
#
_cell.length_a   1.000
_cell.length_b   1.000
_cell.length_c   1.000
_cell.angle_alpha   90.00
_cell.angle_beta   90.00
_cell.angle_gamma   90.00
#
_symmetry.space_group_name_H-M   'P 1'
#
loop_
_entity.id
_entity.type
_entity.pdbx_description
1 polymer ?
#
loop_
_entity_poly.entity_id
_entity_poly.type
_entity_poly.pdbx_seq_one_letter_code
_entity_poly.pdbx_strand_id
1 'polypeptide(L)'
;MKGQEWYQADEIAEAYEDKRFSGGGRLIDRREKEAVLQALGPVEDKRVLEIACGTGRFTVMLAERGADIVGLDISTPMLQQGHKKARAAGVDDHLQFLRGDAGRLPFPDDHFDAVLAMRFFHLADTPESYLAEMHRVAKDVVFFDTFNRFSARSIYNWALPMGSRLYSRWEVDRLVSAADLTLVEVAQDFVVPYGFYRAIPDGLAAAFRSVDRAIGRVPGGDRFASVSYWTCEV
;
A
#
# COMPACT_ATOMS: atom_id res chain seq x y z
N MET A 1 -5.57 -3.71 -16.74
CA MET A 1 -7.03 -3.88 -16.72
C MET A 1 -7.50 -5.18 -16.08
N LYS A 2 -7.01 -6.36 -16.42
CA LYS A 2 -7.45 -7.62 -15.76
C LYS A 2 -7.35 -7.65 -14.23
N GLY A 3 -6.43 -6.91 -13.62
CA GLY A 3 -6.28 -6.84 -12.16
C GLY A 3 -7.34 -6.00 -11.46
N GLN A 4 -7.75 -4.89 -12.04
CA GLN A 4 -8.76 -3.99 -11.46
C GLN A 4 -10.16 -4.62 -11.53
N GLU A 5 -10.50 -5.31 -12.64
CA GLU A 5 -11.78 -6.02 -12.79
C GLU A 5 -11.95 -7.13 -11.75
N TRP A 6 -10.86 -7.82 -11.40
CA TRP A 6 -10.88 -8.91 -10.42
C TRP A 6 -11.31 -8.43 -9.03
N TYR A 7 -10.85 -7.24 -8.60
CA TYR A 7 -11.22 -6.67 -7.30
C TYR A 7 -12.65 -6.10 -7.23
N GLN A 8 -13.38 -6.08 -8.34
CA GLN A 8 -14.76 -5.59 -8.38
C GLN A 8 -15.80 -6.70 -8.14
N ALA A 9 -15.39 -7.95 -7.96
CA ALA A 9 -16.30 -9.05 -7.67
C ALA A 9 -16.61 -9.13 -6.17
N ASP A 10 -17.89 -9.26 -5.79
CA ASP A 10 -18.35 -9.32 -4.39
C ASP A 10 -17.72 -10.46 -3.61
N GLU A 11 -17.66 -11.67 -4.21
CA GLU A 11 -17.04 -12.85 -3.60
C GLU A 11 -15.56 -12.65 -3.25
N ILE A 12 -14.87 -11.82 -4.06
CA ILE A 12 -13.46 -11.51 -3.83
C ILE A 12 -13.33 -10.58 -2.63
N ALA A 13 -14.19 -9.56 -2.53
CA ALA A 13 -14.16 -8.59 -1.43
C ALA A 13 -14.44 -9.27 -0.08
N GLU A 14 -15.38 -10.21 -0.03
CA GLU A 14 -15.71 -10.97 1.19
C GLU A 14 -14.58 -11.90 1.64
N ALA A 15 -13.96 -12.62 0.70
CA ALA A 15 -12.89 -13.57 1.01
C ALA A 15 -11.50 -12.93 1.09
N TYR A 16 -11.38 -11.63 0.80
CA TYR A 16 -10.10 -10.96 0.63
C TYR A 16 -9.24 -10.98 1.90
N GLU A 17 -9.84 -10.65 3.03
CA GLU A 17 -9.13 -10.57 4.30
C GLU A 17 -8.71 -11.94 4.82
N ASP A 18 -9.59 -12.92 4.77
CA ASP A 18 -9.29 -14.28 5.23
C ASP A 18 -8.13 -14.91 4.45
N LYS A 19 -8.11 -14.70 3.11
CA LYS A 19 -7.02 -15.18 2.26
C LYS A 19 -5.72 -14.42 2.45
N ARG A 20 -5.80 -13.11 2.75
CA ARG A 20 -4.62 -12.24 2.82
C ARG A 20 -3.93 -12.28 4.17
N PHE A 21 -4.70 -12.41 5.26
CA PHE A 21 -4.23 -12.25 6.63
C PHE A 21 -4.24 -13.56 7.44
N SER A 22 -4.45 -14.72 6.81
CA SER A 22 -4.22 -16.01 7.43
C SER A 22 -2.73 -16.29 7.59
N GLY A 23 -2.35 -17.06 8.61
CA GLY A 23 -0.97 -17.47 8.86
C GLY A 23 0.01 -16.29 8.86
N GLY A 24 1.18 -16.45 8.29
CA GLY A 24 2.19 -15.40 8.19
C GLY A 24 1.77 -14.12 7.45
N GLY A 25 0.57 -14.08 6.87
CA GLY A 25 -0.03 -12.87 6.31
C GLY A 25 -0.25 -11.77 7.36
N ARG A 26 -0.51 -12.15 8.63
CA ARG A 26 -0.60 -11.19 9.74
C ARG A 26 0.71 -10.47 10.03
N LEU A 27 1.83 -11.13 9.83
CA LEU A 27 3.15 -10.52 9.98
C LEU A 27 3.38 -9.45 8.90
N ILE A 28 2.97 -9.73 7.67
CA ILE A 28 3.04 -8.77 6.57
C ILE A 28 2.14 -7.56 6.87
N ASP A 29 0.91 -7.80 7.30
CA ASP A 29 -0.05 -6.74 7.66
C ASP A 29 0.52 -5.80 8.72
N ARG A 30 1.06 -6.37 9.81
CA ARG A 30 1.66 -5.59 10.89
C ARG A 30 2.79 -4.72 10.37
N ARG A 31 3.68 -5.28 9.55
CA ARG A 31 4.83 -4.55 9.02
C ARG A 31 4.44 -3.45 8.05
N GLU A 32 3.42 -3.68 7.21
CA GLU A 32 2.87 -2.64 6.32
C GLU A 32 2.24 -1.50 7.12
N LYS A 33 1.49 -1.81 8.19
CA LYS A 33 0.94 -0.80 9.11
C LYS A 33 2.03 0.01 9.81
N GLU A 34 3.10 -0.66 10.28
CA GLU A 34 4.26 0.02 10.86
C GLU A 34 4.93 0.97 9.85
N ALA A 35 5.08 0.56 8.59
CA ALA A 35 5.67 1.38 7.55
C ALA A 35 4.83 2.65 7.27
N VAL A 36 3.51 2.51 7.19
CA VAL A 36 2.59 3.65 7.03
C VAL A 36 2.72 4.62 8.21
N LEU A 37 2.68 4.11 9.45
CA LEU A 37 2.76 4.95 10.64
C LEU A 37 4.13 5.64 10.78
N GLN A 38 5.20 4.97 10.37
CA GLN A 38 6.55 5.55 10.37
C GLN A 38 6.66 6.69 9.34
N ALA A 39 6.11 6.50 8.15
CA ALA A 39 6.17 7.48 7.08
C ALA A 39 5.31 8.72 7.35
N LEU A 40 4.09 8.54 7.89
CA LEU A 40 3.16 9.64 8.13
C LEU A 40 3.42 10.35 9.48
N GLY A 41 4.12 9.70 10.42
CA GLY A 41 4.31 10.20 11.78
C GLY A 41 2.98 10.32 12.56
N PRO A 42 2.85 11.27 13.51
CA PRO A 42 1.60 11.54 14.21
C PRO A 42 0.52 11.99 13.22
N VAL A 43 -0.64 11.32 13.26
CA VAL A 43 -1.75 11.56 12.32
C VAL A 43 -3.00 12.18 12.96
N GLU A 44 -2.98 12.40 14.26
CA GLU A 44 -4.06 13.05 14.99
C GLU A 44 -4.35 14.44 14.38
N ASP A 45 -5.61 14.73 14.12
CA ASP A 45 -6.11 15.94 13.47
C ASP A 45 -5.57 16.22 12.04
N LYS A 46 -4.83 15.28 11.43
CA LYS A 46 -4.40 15.40 10.03
C LYS A 46 -5.47 14.91 9.07
N ARG A 47 -5.60 15.62 7.96
CA ARG A 47 -6.40 15.16 6.82
C ARG A 47 -5.55 14.22 5.97
N VAL A 48 -6.03 13.00 5.79
CA VAL A 48 -5.31 11.95 5.07
C VAL A 48 -6.15 11.40 3.93
N LEU A 49 -5.54 11.11 2.79
CA LEU A 49 -6.17 10.38 1.69
C LEU A 49 -5.48 9.02 1.51
N GLU A 50 -6.24 7.93 1.55
CA GLU A 50 -5.79 6.63 1.10
C GLU A 50 -6.37 6.33 -0.29
N ILE A 51 -5.49 6.15 -1.28
CA ILE A 51 -5.84 5.76 -2.65
C ILE A 51 -5.80 4.25 -2.78
N ALA A 52 -6.80 3.68 -3.49
CA ALA A 52 -7.02 2.25 -3.62
C ALA A 52 -7.11 1.56 -2.24
N CYS A 53 -7.94 2.14 -1.37
CA CYS A 53 -8.07 1.73 0.04
C CYS A 53 -8.63 0.30 0.21
N GLY A 54 -9.24 -0.28 -0.81
CA GLY A 54 -9.82 -1.61 -0.78
C GLY A 54 -10.86 -1.74 0.34
N THR A 55 -10.63 -2.70 1.25
CA THR A 55 -11.47 -2.92 2.43
C THR A 55 -11.18 -1.96 3.60
N GLY A 56 -10.47 -0.86 3.37
CA GLY A 56 -10.22 0.19 4.36
C GLY A 56 -9.27 -0.22 5.49
N ARG A 57 -8.32 -1.10 5.22
CA ARG A 57 -7.40 -1.63 6.23
C ARG A 57 -6.54 -0.55 6.90
N PHE A 58 -5.99 0.35 6.13
CA PHE A 58 -5.23 1.49 6.65
C PHE A 58 -6.13 2.67 6.97
N THR A 59 -7.21 2.87 6.20
CA THR A 59 -8.22 3.89 6.45
C THR A 59 -8.75 3.79 7.89
N VAL A 60 -9.23 2.61 8.29
CA VAL A 60 -9.74 2.37 9.66
C VAL A 60 -8.62 2.52 10.69
N MET A 61 -7.44 1.96 10.43
CA MET A 61 -6.30 2.07 11.34
C MET A 61 -5.89 3.52 11.62
N LEU A 62 -5.93 4.40 10.61
CA LEU A 62 -5.57 5.82 10.76
C LEU A 62 -6.69 6.61 11.43
N ALA A 63 -7.96 6.32 11.14
CA ALA A 63 -9.11 6.88 11.84
C ALA A 63 -9.10 6.55 13.34
N GLU A 64 -8.77 5.30 13.73
CA GLU A 64 -8.56 4.90 15.15
C GLU A 64 -7.48 5.71 15.86
N ARG A 65 -6.62 6.42 15.11
CA ARG A 65 -5.54 7.27 15.62
C ARG A 65 -5.83 8.77 15.50
N GLY A 66 -7.09 9.11 15.24
CA GLY A 66 -7.54 10.50 15.20
C GLY A 66 -7.32 11.23 13.88
N ALA A 67 -6.99 10.52 12.79
CA ALA A 67 -6.93 11.14 11.47
C ALA A 67 -8.35 11.42 10.93
N ASP A 68 -8.54 12.55 10.25
CA ASP A 68 -9.67 12.81 9.35
C ASP A 68 -9.32 12.22 7.98
N ILE A 69 -9.87 11.04 7.66
CA ILE A 69 -9.39 10.27 6.52
C ILE A 69 -10.45 9.97 5.48
N VAL A 70 -10.06 10.12 4.21
CA VAL A 70 -10.83 9.65 3.06
C VAL A 70 -10.16 8.42 2.47
N GLY A 71 -10.91 7.32 2.36
CA GLY A 71 -10.51 6.13 1.61
C GLY A 71 -11.15 6.12 0.23
N LEU A 72 -10.36 6.22 -0.83
CA LEU A 72 -10.84 6.21 -2.20
C LEU A 72 -10.53 4.86 -2.87
N ASP A 73 -11.53 4.25 -3.50
CA ASP A 73 -11.37 3.04 -4.30
C ASP A 73 -12.35 3.01 -5.47
N ILE A 74 -11.99 2.32 -6.54
CA ILE A 74 -12.87 2.13 -7.71
C ILE A 74 -13.92 1.04 -7.48
N SER A 75 -13.68 0.13 -6.52
CA SER A 75 -14.50 -1.04 -6.23
C SER A 75 -15.55 -0.77 -5.17
N THR A 76 -16.82 -0.70 -5.56
CA THR A 76 -17.93 -0.58 -4.62
C THR A 76 -18.00 -1.74 -3.62
N PRO A 77 -17.82 -3.03 -4.01
CA PRO A 77 -17.80 -4.14 -3.05
C PRO A 77 -16.72 -3.99 -1.98
N MET A 78 -15.52 -3.53 -2.35
CA MET A 78 -14.44 -3.30 -1.38
C MET A 78 -14.82 -2.21 -0.38
N LEU A 79 -15.37 -1.08 -0.85
CA LEU A 79 -15.81 0.02 0.01
C LEU A 79 -16.92 -0.41 0.97
N GLN A 80 -17.84 -1.29 0.53
CA GLN A 80 -18.87 -1.84 1.41
C GLN A 80 -18.28 -2.64 2.58
N GLN A 81 -17.23 -3.43 2.34
CA GLN A 81 -16.51 -4.11 3.43
C GLN A 81 -15.78 -3.10 4.33
N GLY A 82 -15.22 -2.03 3.75
CA GLY A 82 -14.62 -0.92 4.49
C GLY A 82 -15.62 -0.28 5.46
N HIS A 83 -16.81 0.05 4.99
CA HIS A 83 -17.89 0.59 5.84
C HIS A 83 -18.28 -0.36 6.99
N LYS A 84 -18.39 -1.68 6.73
CA LYS A 84 -18.67 -2.67 7.79
C LYS A 84 -17.57 -2.66 8.85
N LYS A 85 -16.31 -2.60 8.41
CA LYS A 85 -15.14 -2.57 9.29
C LYS A 85 -15.08 -1.29 10.13
N ALA A 86 -15.32 -0.12 9.53
CA ALA A 86 -15.34 1.17 10.22
C ALA A 86 -16.40 1.21 11.33
N ARG A 87 -17.61 0.73 11.04
CA ARG A 87 -18.67 0.60 12.04
C ARG A 87 -18.30 -0.35 13.18
N ALA A 88 -17.70 -1.50 12.85
CA ALA A 88 -17.27 -2.45 13.87
C ALA A 88 -16.16 -1.90 14.77
N ALA A 89 -15.33 -1.00 14.25
CA ALA A 89 -14.28 -0.29 14.99
C ALA A 89 -14.80 0.98 15.71
N GLY A 90 -16.03 1.44 15.42
CA GLY A 90 -16.62 2.65 16.02
C GLY A 90 -15.94 3.94 15.57
N VAL A 91 -15.46 4.00 14.33
CA VAL A 91 -14.74 5.17 13.75
C VAL A 91 -15.41 5.73 12.50
N ASP A 92 -16.63 5.34 12.20
CA ASP A 92 -17.38 5.74 11.00
C ASP A 92 -17.69 7.26 10.94
N ASP A 93 -17.63 7.96 12.06
CA ASP A 93 -17.76 9.43 12.12
C ASP A 93 -16.48 10.19 11.75
N HIS A 94 -15.32 9.50 11.72
CA HIS A 94 -13.99 10.08 11.47
C HIS A 94 -13.39 9.70 10.12
N LEU A 95 -14.15 9.00 9.29
CA LEU A 95 -13.69 8.61 7.96
C LEU A 95 -14.80 8.67 6.93
N GLN A 96 -14.38 8.81 5.67
CA GLN A 96 -15.27 8.72 4.52
C GLN A 96 -14.72 7.69 3.53
N PHE A 97 -15.62 6.89 2.94
CA PHE A 97 -15.28 6.06 1.79
C PHE A 97 -15.89 6.66 0.52
N LEU A 98 -15.06 6.90 -0.49
CA LEU A 98 -15.44 7.52 -1.75
C LEU A 98 -15.11 6.58 -2.92
N ARG A 99 -16.08 6.36 -3.79
CA ARG A 99 -15.81 5.70 -5.05
C ARG A 99 -15.22 6.69 -6.05
N GLY A 100 -14.01 6.41 -6.57
CA GLY A 100 -13.32 7.30 -7.49
C GLY A 100 -12.17 6.65 -8.23
N ASP A 101 -11.68 7.36 -9.24
CA ASP A 101 -10.51 6.99 -10.03
C ASP A 101 -9.28 7.73 -9.48
N ALA A 102 -8.23 6.98 -9.18
CA ALA A 102 -6.95 7.52 -8.70
C ALA A 102 -6.23 8.41 -9.74
N GLY A 103 -6.55 8.24 -11.02
CA GLY A 103 -6.00 9.07 -12.10
C GLY A 103 -6.67 10.45 -12.25
N ARG A 104 -7.77 10.68 -11.50
CA ARG A 104 -8.48 11.96 -11.47
C ARG A 104 -9.19 12.13 -10.13
N LEU A 105 -8.47 12.66 -9.17
CA LEU A 105 -8.98 12.83 -7.81
C LEU A 105 -9.93 14.03 -7.71
N PRO A 106 -11.13 13.87 -7.11
CA PRO A 106 -12.13 14.91 -7.02
C PRO A 106 -11.88 15.88 -5.85
N PHE A 107 -10.61 16.24 -5.62
CA PHE A 107 -10.19 17.11 -4.54
C PHE A 107 -9.39 18.30 -5.09
N PRO A 108 -9.43 19.46 -4.43
CA PRO A 108 -8.58 20.59 -4.80
C PRO A 108 -7.09 20.30 -4.50
N ASP A 109 -6.21 21.15 -5.02
CA ASP A 109 -4.78 21.11 -4.74
C ASP A 109 -4.55 21.33 -3.23
N ASP A 110 -3.47 20.77 -2.70
CA ASP A 110 -3.02 20.92 -1.29
C ASP A 110 -4.13 20.62 -0.26
N HIS A 111 -5.00 19.64 -0.55
CA HIS A 111 -6.16 19.36 0.30
C HIS A 111 -5.83 18.49 1.51
N PHE A 112 -4.92 17.54 1.37
CA PHE A 112 -4.56 16.55 2.38
C PHE A 112 -3.15 16.78 2.91
N ASP A 113 -2.97 16.69 4.23
CA ASP A 113 -1.64 16.76 4.84
C ASP A 113 -0.77 15.56 4.45
N ALA A 114 -1.39 14.39 4.17
CA ALA A 114 -0.71 13.22 3.65
C ALA A 114 -1.58 12.42 2.68
N VAL A 115 -0.95 11.85 1.64
CA VAL A 115 -1.59 10.96 0.67
C VAL A 115 -0.83 9.65 0.64
N LEU A 116 -1.54 8.52 0.77
CA LEU A 116 -0.91 7.21 0.68
C LEU A 116 -1.60 6.29 -0.33
N ALA A 117 -0.80 5.40 -0.93
CA ALA A 117 -1.28 4.37 -1.85
C ALA A 117 -0.55 3.05 -1.60
N MET A 118 -1.20 2.14 -0.88
CA MET A 118 -0.61 0.85 -0.51
C MET A 118 -1.13 -0.28 -1.38
N ARG A 119 -0.22 -1.06 -1.94
CA ARG A 119 -0.55 -2.19 -2.83
C ARG A 119 -1.31 -1.79 -4.09
N PHE A 120 -1.03 -0.59 -4.58
CA PHE A 120 -1.67 0.00 -5.75
C PHE A 120 -0.76 -0.04 -6.99
N PHE A 121 0.48 0.42 -6.88
CA PHE A 121 1.37 0.61 -8.02
C PHE A 121 1.70 -0.66 -8.81
N HIS A 122 1.59 -1.83 -8.20
CA HIS A 122 1.78 -3.10 -8.92
C HIS A 122 0.66 -3.41 -9.94
N LEU A 123 -0.46 -2.68 -9.89
CA LEU A 123 -1.58 -2.75 -10.83
C LEU A 123 -1.65 -1.52 -11.74
N ALA A 124 -0.81 -0.50 -11.48
CA ALA A 124 -0.85 0.77 -12.18
C ALA A 124 -0.38 0.62 -13.64
N ASP A 125 -1.20 1.04 -14.56
CA ASP A 125 -0.89 1.15 -15.99
C ASP A 125 -0.24 2.49 -16.34
N THR A 126 -0.64 3.57 -15.68
CA THR A 126 -0.14 4.94 -15.85
C THR A 126 0.37 5.52 -14.52
N PRO A 127 1.46 4.98 -13.93
CA PRO A 127 1.93 5.41 -12.60
C PRO A 127 2.31 6.89 -12.55
N GLU A 128 2.71 7.48 -13.68
CA GLU A 128 3.01 8.91 -13.81
C GLU A 128 1.79 9.77 -13.45
N SER A 129 0.64 9.45 -14.02
CA SER A 129 -0.61 10.18 -13.78
C SER A 129 -1.06 10.06 -12.32
N TYR A 130 -0.92 8.87 -11.74
CA TYR A 130 -1.29 8.62 -10.35
C TYR A 130 -0.41 9.41 -9.38
N LEU A 131 0.92 9.43 -9.60
CA LEU A 131 1.82 10.22 -8.77
C LEU A 131 1.59 11.72 -8.92
N ALA A 132 1.30 12.21 -10.13
CA ALA A 132 0.97 13.61 -10.36
C ALA A 132 -0.31 14.03 -9.62
N GLU A 133 -1.34 13.18 -9.60
CA GLU A 133 -2.56 13.45 -8.83
C GLU A 133 -2.32 13.36 -7.32
N MET A 134 -1.50 12.41 -6.84
CA MET A 134 -1.09 12.33 -5.44
C MET A 134 -0.35 13.59 -5.01
N HIS A 135 0.61 14.05 -5.80
CA HIS A 135 1.33 15.30 -5.57
C HIS A 135 0.36 16.49 -5.52
N ARG A 136 -0.50 16.62 -6.53
CA ARG A 136 -1.43 17.77 -6.64
C ARG A 136 -2.32 17.95 -5.41
N VAL A 137 -2.82 16.85 -4.83
CA VAL A 137 -3.74 16.92 -3.69
C VAL A 137 -3.06 16.83 -2.33
N ALA A 138 -1.78 16.46 -2.29
CA ALA A 138 -0.97 16.39 -1.07
C ALA A 138 -0.34 17.75 -0.76
N LYS A 139 -0.23 18.05 0.53
CA LYS A 139 0.42 19.25 1.03
C LYS A 139 1.84 18.98 1.54
N ASP A 140 2.03 17.89 2.27
CA ASP A 140 3.30 17.61 2.94
C ASP A 140 3.92 16.29 2.49
N VAL A 141 3.16 15.17 2.54
CA VAL A 141 3.71 13.82 2.39
C VAL A 141 2.95 12.98 1.38
N VAL A 142 3.70 12.31 0.52
CA VAL A 142 3.22 11.23 -0.36
C VAL A 142 3.93 9.92 -0.01
N PHE A 143 3.17 8.87 0.29
CA PHE A 143 3.69 7.56 0.67
C PHE A 143 3.10 6.45 -0.20
N PHE A 144 3.95 5.57 -0.73
CA PHE A 144 3.49 4.43 -1.54
C PHE A 144 4.46 3.25 -1.51
N ASP A 145 4.01 2.09 -1.98
CA ASP A 145 4.87 0.92 -2.14
C ASP A 145 4.96 0.42 -3.57
N THR A 146 6.08 -0.22 -3.89
CA THR A 146 6.27 -0.93 -5.16
C THR A 146 6.87 -2.31 -4.94
N PHE A 147 6.61 -3.25 -5.86
CA PHE A 147 7.35 -4.49 -5.92
C PHE A 147 8.65 -4.31 -6.71
N ASN A 148 9.73 -4.85 -6.13
CA ASN A 148 11.05 -4.73 -6.71
C ASN A 148 11.30 -5.76 -7.83
N ARG A 149 11.78 -5.26 -8.96
CA ARG A 149 12.11 -6.07 -10.15
C ARG A 149 13.26 -7.07 -9.90
N PHE A 150 14.19 -6.73 -9.03
CA PHE A 150 15.35 -7.57 -8.74
C PHE A 150 15.13 -8.59 -7.62
N SER A 151 13.93 -8.64 -7.07
CA SER A 151 13.55 -9.64 -6.06
C SER A 151 13.27 -11.02 -6.68
N ALA A 152 13.24 -12.04 -5.84
CA ALA A 152 12.82 -13.39 -6.23
C ALA A 152 11.40 -13.43 -6.84
N ARG A 153 10.57 -12.39 -6.63
CA ARG A 153 9.26 -12.26 -7.24
C ARG A 153 9.32 -12.26 -8.77
N SER A 154 10.35 -11.68 -9.37
CA SER A 154 10.53 -11.66 -10.84
C SER A 154 10.54 -13.05 -11.46
N ILE A 155 11.05 -14.06 -10.73
CA ILE A 155 11.20 -15.43 -11.22
C ILE A 155 9.83 -16.11 -11.45
N TYR A 156 8.82 -15.81 -10.61
CA TYR A 156 7.51 -16.46 -10.70
C TYR A 156 6.37 -15.50 -11.06
N ASN A 157 6.66 -14.21 -11.26
CA ASN A 157 5.64 -13.19 -11.54
C ASN A 157 4.80 -13.50 -12.79
N TRP A 158 5.42 -14.13 -13.80
CA TRP A 158 4.76 -14.55 -15.04
C TRP A 158 3.76 -15.69 -14.83
N ALA A 159 3.96 -16.52 -13.79
CA ALA A 159 3.08 -17.65 -13.47
C ALA A 159 1.87 -17.24 -12.61
N LEU A 160 1.83 -15.98 -12.13
CA LEU A 160 0.71 -15.48 -11.36
C LEU A 160 -0.46 -15.15 -12.28
N PRO A 161 -1.73 -15.46 -11.88
CA PRO A 161 -2.93 -15.17 -12.67
C PRO A 161 -3.05 -13.68 -13.05
N MET A 162 -2.58 -12.80 -12.16
CA MET A 162 -2.43 -11.38 -12.40
C MET A 162 -0.96 -11.02 -12.26
N GLY A 163 -0.27 -10.84 -13.37
CA GLY A 163 1.10 -10.34 -13.35
C GLY A 163 1.15 -8.99 -12.61
N SER A 164 2.15 -8.81 -11.77
CA SER A 164 2.39 -7.52 -11.12
C SER A 164 3.40 -6.72 -11.90
N ARG A 165 3.19 -5.42 -12.04
CA ARG A 165 4.25 -4.51 -12.46
C ARG A 165 5.34 -4.48 -11.40
N LEU A 166 6.57 -4.68 -11.81
CA LEU A 166 7.75 -4.65 -10.96
C LEU A 166 8.58 -3.44 -11.34
N TYR A 167 9.12 -2.76 -10.35
CA TYR A 167 9.84 -1.52 -10.52
C TYR A 167 11.32 -1.69 -10.14
N SER A 168 12.21 -1.06 -10.88
CA SER A 168 13.56 -0.79 -10.42
C SER A 168 13.60 0.53 -9.62
N ARG A 169 14.62 0.68 -8.77
CA ARG A 169 14.87 1.94 -8.07
C ARG A 169 14.90 3.14 -9.02
N TRP A 170 15.64 3.02 -10.10
CA TRP A 170 15.77 4.06 -11.09
C TRP A 170 14.45 4.46 -11.78
N GLU A 171 13.55 3.48 -12.04
CA GLU A 171 12.20 3.80 -12.56
C GLU A 171 11.41 4.64 -11.56
N VAL A 172 11.45 4.29 -10.28
CA VAL A 172 10.71 5.05 -9.27
C VAL A 172 11.33 6.43 -9.06
N ASP A 173 12.66 6.54 -8.99
CA ASP A 173 13.34 7.84 -8.90
C ASP A 173 12.91 8.78 -10.05
N ARG A 174 12.77 8.25 -11.28
CA ARG A 174 12.26 9.02 -12.43
C ARG A 174 10.80 9.42 -12.29
N LEU A 175 9.95 8.50 -11.82
CA LEU A 175 8.52 8.77 -11.61
C LEU A 175 8.30 9.84 -10.56
N VAL A 176 9.02 9.76 -9.45
CA VAL A 176 8.98 10.73 -8.34
C VAL A 176 9.43 12.11 -8.84
N SER A 177 10.57 12.18 -9.55
CA SER A 177 11.07 13.44 -10.11
C SER A 177 10.13 14.03 -11.18
N ALA A 178 9.49 13.18 -11.99
CA ALA A 178 8.55 13.64 -13.01
C ALA A 178 7.22 14.15 -12.44
N ALA A 179 6.91 13.78 -11.20
CA ALA A 179 5.75 14.27 -10.46
C ALA A 179 6.10 15.46 -9.53
N ASP A 180 7.29 16.06 -9.68
CA ASP A 180 7.79 17.16 -8.85
C ASP A 180 7.84 16.85 -7.34
N LEU A 181 7.96 15.56 -6.98
CA LEU A 181 8.10 15.08 -5.61
C LEU A 181 9.59 14.95 -5.22
N THR A 182 9.88 15.20 -3.95
CA THR A 182 11.22 15.00 -3.37
C THR A 182 11.27 13.69 -2.58
N LEU A 183 12.10 12.73 -3.00
CA LEU A 183 12.28 11.47 -2.29
C LEU A 183 13.08 11.68 -1.01
N VAL A 184 12.46 11.38 0.15
CA VAL A 184 13.07 11.54 1.48
C VAL A 184 13.61 10.22 2.02
N GLU A 185 12.82 9.15 1.94
CA GLU A 185 13.20 7.85 2.51
C GLU A 185 12.78 6.70 1.59
N VAL A 186 13.61 5.67 1.56
CA VAL A 186 13.29 4.37 0.95
C VAL A 186 13.56 3.27 1.95
N ALA A 187 12.50 2.61 2.42
CA ALA A 187 12.61 1.43 3.25
C ALA A 187 12.36 0.18 2.40
N GLN A 188 13.32 -0.73 2.39
CA GLN A 188 13.22 -2.01 1.66
C GLN A 188 12.97 -3.15 2.64
N ASP A 189 12.09 -4.09 2.25
CA ASP A 189 11.70 -5.14 3.16
C ASP A 189 11.34 -6.46 2.45
N PHE A 190 11.40 -7.57 3.20
CA PHE A 190 11.07 -8.91 2.75
C PHE A 190 11.92 -9.41 1.57
N VAL A 191 13.13 -9.88 1.83
CA VAL A 191 13.94 -10.56 0.82
C VAL A 191 13.24 -11.84 0.36
N VAL A 192 12.65 -12.58 1.31
CA VAL A 192 11.80 -13.73 1.02
C VAL A 192 10.42 -13.25 0.52
N PRO A 193 9.90 -13.83 -0.58
CA PRO A 193 8.63 -13.39 -1.17
C PRO A 193 7.43 -13.52 -0.23
N TYR A 194 6.48 -12.61 -0.32
CA TYR A 194 5.24 -12.61 0.46
C TYR A 194 4.44 -13.91 0.36
N GLY A 195 4.42 -14.56 -0.80
CA GLY A 195 3.73 -15.83 -1.00
C GLY A 195 4.25 -16.92 -0.07
N PHE A 196 5.54 -16.93 0.21
CA PHE A 196 6.15 -17.85 1.16
C PHE A 196 5.61 -17.62 2.57
N TYR A 197 5.62 -16.37 3.05
CA TYR A 197 5.12 -16.06 4.39
C TYR A 197 3.65 -16.45 4.58
N ARG A 198 2.80 -16.24 3.55
CA ARG A 198 1.39 -16.63 3.61
C ARG A 198 1.16 -18.15 3.63
N ALA A 199 2.11 -18.92 3.11
CA ALA A 199 2.02 -20.38 3.04
C ALA A 199 2.45 -21.08 4.33
N ILE A 200 3.06 -20.38 5.30
CA ILE A 200 3.60 -20.97 6.51
C ILE A 200 2.85 -20.49 7.77
N PRO A 201 2.82 -21.32 8.85
CA PRO A 201 2.24 -20.92 10.13
C PRO A 201 2.97 -19.72 10.77
N ASP A 202 2.26 -18.94 11.59
CA ASP A 202 2.77 -17.72 12.24
C ASP A 202 4.09 -17.92 12.98
N GLY A 203 4.24 -19.01 13.75
CA GLY A 203 5.47 -19.29 14.51
C GLY A 203 6.69 -19.46 13.62
N LEU A 204 6.53 -20.15 12.49
CA LEU A 204 7.58 -20.31 11.50
C LEU A 204 7.85 -19.00 10.74
N ALA A 205 6.79 -18.24 10.44
CA ALA A 205 6.92 -16.94 9.79
C ALA A 205 7.79 -15.98 10.62
N ALA A 206 7.61 -15.96 11.95
CA ALA A 206 8.42 -15.15 12.85
C ALA A 206 9.90 -15.55 12.86
N ALA A 207 10.18 -16.86 12.87
CA ALA A 207 11.55 -17.37 12.79
C ALA A 207 12.23 -17.01 11.46
N PHE A 208 11.55 -17.26 10.33
CA PHE A 208 12.03 -16.86 9.00
C PHE A 208 12.24 -15.36 8.87
N ARG A 209 11.40 -14.56 9.53
CA ARG A 209 11.54 -13.10 9.52
C ARG A 209 12.86 -12.63 10.15
N SER A 210 13.35 -13.33 11.15
CA SER A 210 14.65 -13.01 11.77
C SER A 210 15.80 -13.25 10.79
N VAL A 211 15.73 -14.35 10.04
CA VAL A 211 16.72 -14.68 8.98
C VAL A 211 16.62 -13.66 7.85
N ASP A 212 15.41 -13.36 7.40
CA ASP A 212 15.13 -12.39 6.34
C ASP A 212 15.71 -11.00 6.65
N ARG A 213 15.51 -10.52 7.89
CA ARG A 213 16.12 -9.27 8.38
C ARG A 213 17.65 -9.33 8.41
N ALA A 214 18.23 -10.48 8.77
CA ALA A 214 19.68 -10.65 8.78
C ALA A 214 20.25 -10.56 7.36
N ILE A 215 19.58 -11.17 6.37
CA ILE A 215 19.96 -11.07 4.95
C ILE A 215 19.87 -9.62 4.47
N GLY A 216 18.78 -8.92 4.78
CA GLY A 216 18.59 -7.51 4.39
C GLY A 216 19.65 -6.56 4.98
N ARG A 217 20.28 -6.93 6.11
CA ARG A 217 21.37 -6.14 6.74
C ARG A 217 22.75 -6.36 6.12
N VAL A 218 22.91 -7.40 5.32
CA VAL A 218 24.17 -7.61 4.60
C VAL A 218 24.30 -6.51 3.54
N PRO A 219 25.49 -5.89 3.35
CA PRO A 219 25.68 -4.87 2.34
C PRO A 219 25.18 -5.30 0.96
N GLY A 220 24.20 -4.58 0.42
CA GLY A 220 23.53 -4.90 -0.84
C GLY A 220 22.45 -5.99 -0.79
N GLY A 221 22.16 -6.58 0.38
CA GLY A 221 21.10 -7.58 0.56
C GLY A 221 19.70 -6.97 0.38
N ASP A 222 19.55 -5.72 0.73
CA ASP A 222 18.35 -4.89 0.55
C ASP A 222 17.93 -4.78 -0.94
N ARG A 223 18.86 -4.85 -1.88
CA ARG A 223 18.59 -4.81 -3.33
C ARG A 223 17.68 -5.94 -3.80
N PHE A 224 17.62 -7.03 -3.05
CA PHE A 224 16.78 -8.19 -3.36
C PHE A 224 15.46 -8.21 -2.58
N ALA A 225 15.18 -7.19 -1.78
CA ALA A 225 13.93 -7.05 -1.07
C ALA A 225 12.74 -7.09 -2.04
N SER A 226 11.65 -7.75 -1.63
CA SER A 226 10.45 -7.93 -2.48
C SER A 226 9.61 -6.67 -2.60
N VAL A 227 9.67 -5.80 -1.60
CA VAL A 227 8.91 -4.55 -1.55
C VAL A 227 9.81 -3.38 -1.17
N SER A 228 9.53 -2.24 -1.75
CA SER A 228 10.11 -0.95 -1.37
C SER A 228 8.99 0.00 -1.00
N TYR A 229 9.13 0.66 0.13
CA TYR A 229 8.27 1.74 0.62
C TYR A 229 8.96 3.07 0.35
N TRP A 230 8.24 4.01 -0.22
CA TRP A 230 8.75 5.29 -0.69
C TRP A 230 8.04 6.41 0.06
N THR A 231 8.80 7.22 0.78
CA THR A 231 8.32 8.44 1.43
C THR A 231 8.84 9.63 0.66
N CYS A 232 7.94 10.47 0.18
CA CYS A 232 8.25 11.68 -0.57
C CYS A 232 7.63 12.89 0.12
N GLU A 233 8.29 14.04 0.01
CA GLU A 233 7.76 15.37 0.33
C GLU A 233 7.28 16.06 -0.96
N VAL A 234 6.27 16.91 -0.81
CA VAL A 234 5.71 17.77 -1.87
C VAL A 234 6.59 19.00 -2.07
#